data_820e6dbf3b943b97f1272a6f94ec5a60
#
_entry.id   820e6dbf3b943b97f1272a6f94ec5a60
#
_cell.length_a   1.000
_cell.length_b   1.000
_cell.length_c   1.000
_cell.angle_alpha   90.00
_cell.angle_beta   90.00
_cell.angle_gamma   90.00
#
_symmetry.space_group_name_H-M   'P 1'
#
loop_
_entity.id
_entity.type
_entity.pdbx_description
1 polymer ?
#
loop_
_entity_poly.entity_id
_entity_poly.type
_entity_poly.pdbx_seq_one_letter_code
_entity_poly.pdbx_strand_id
1 'polypeptide(L)'
;DVSDTGVRRNSRDPEVWQLGPDLVQPVSEMLAATYGISGERVSQQLADVAGKLVADYWDNNSGDILAIVDGSLLMDYDEAGVEMQFKSAAAISVTYTLLERCGLEPAGWFDKDDFQAIYNFSTPDSVYALGAAVSDMSREVLRNIERTVKTTIRRRNAERSQYEYEQQERDLLDRRGLPAPEPDPEPAPEAAGQVRQAAPDL
;
A
#
# COMPACT_ATOMS: atom_id res chain seq x y z
N ASP A 1 20.62 -19.83 37.62
CA ASP A 1 19.22 -19.83 37.17
C ASP A 1 18.80 -18.40 36.89
N VAL A 2 18.99 -17.96 35.65
CA VAL A 2 18.50 -16.67 35.19
C VAL A 2 17.07 -16.92 34.69
N SER A 3 16.12 -16.53 35.50
CA SER A 3 14.70 -16.60 35.19
C SER A 3 14.44 -15.78 33.92
N ASP A 4 14.00 -16.48 32.90
CA ASP A 4 13.41 -15.93 31.69
C ASP A 4 12.18 -15.10 32.07
N THR A 5 12.39 -13.79 32.30
CA THR A 5 11.30 -12.84 32.42
C THR A 5 10.70 -12.67 31.03
N GLY A 6 9.72 -13.50 30.73
CA GLY A 6 8.94 -13.41 29.51
C GLY A 6 8.33 -12.04 29.35
N VAL A 7 9.06 -11.17 28.64
CA VAL A 7 8.50 -9.93 28.11
C VAL A 7 7.37 -10.36 27.18
N ARG A 8 6.13 -10.18 27.62
CA ARG A 8 4.97 -10.29 26.74
C ARG A 8 5.19 -9.31 25.61
N ARG A 9 5.65 -9.79 24.47
CA ARG A 9 5.63 -9.02 23.22
C ARG A 9 4.20 -8.58 23.03
N ASN A 10 3.95 -7.29 23.23
CA ASN A 10 2.69 -6.69 22.87
C ASN A 10 2.50 -7.00 21.37
N SER A 11 1.42 -7.67 21.02
CA SER A 11 1.06 -8.08 19.66
C SER A 11 0.74 -6.90 18.72
N ARG A 12 1.45 -5.80 18.89
CA ARG A 12 1.37 -4.58 18.08
C ARG A 12 2.64 -4.30 17.29
N ASP A 13 3.59 -5.25 17.25
CA ASP A 13 4.67 -5.13 16.27
C ASP A 13 4.02 -5.09 14.88
N PRO A 14 4.29 -4.04 14.13
CA PRO A 14 3.71 -3.91 12.80
C PRO A 14 4.15 -5.12 11.96
N GLU A 15 3.16 -5.85 11.44
CA GLU A 15 3.44 -6.98 10.56
C GLU A 15 4.24 -6.50 9.35
N VAL A 16 5.41 -7.07 9.16
CA VAL A 16 6.19 -6.92 7.94
C VAL A 16 5.66 -7.94 6.95
N TRP A 17 5.07 -7.47 5.85
CA TRP A 17 4.60 -8.37 4.82
C TRP A 17 5.71 -8.64 3.81
N GLN A 18 5.76 -9.86 3.34
CA GLN A 18 6.46 -10.18 2.11
C GLN A 18 5.42 -10.24 1.00
N LEU A 19 5.44 -9.28 0.10
CA LEU A 19 4.61 -9.29 -1.09
C LEU A 19 5.10 -10.39 -2.02
N GLY A 20 4.59 -11.61 -1.83
CA GLY A 20 4.82 -12.72 -2.76
C GLY A 20 4.22 -12.43 -4.14
N PRO A 21 4.63 -13.17 -5.19
CA PRO A 21 4.16 -12.96 -6.56
C PRO A 21 2.64 -12.91 -6.70
N ASP A 22 1.96 -13.61 -5.82
CA ASP A 22 0.52 -13.74 -5.76
C ASP A 22 -0.21 -12.54 -5.15
N LEU A 23 0.49 -11.68 -4.42
CA LEU A 23 -0.04 -10.45 -3.81
C LEU A 23 0.34 -9.20 -4.61
N VAL A 24 1.32 -9.28 -5.49
CA VAL A 24 1.82 -8.17 -6.31
C VAL A 24 0.68 -7.57 -7.15
N GLN A 25 -0.03 -8.40 -7.90
CA GLN A 25 -1.09 -7.93 -8.78
C GLN A 25 -2.26 -7.26 -8.02
N PRO A 26 -2.85 -7.87 -6.98
CA PRO A 26 -3.91 -7.20 -6.20
C PRO A 26 -3.47 -5.89 -5.55
N VAL A 27 -2.23 -5.79 -5.08
CA VAL A 27 -1.70 -4.54 -4.50
C VAL A 27 -1.50 -3.49 -5.59
N SER A 28 -0.93 -3.84 -6.74
CA SER A 28 -0.77 -2.94 -7.89
C SER A 28 -2.11 -2.37 -8.37
N GLU A 29 -3.15 -3.21 -8.48
CA GLU A 29 -4.50 -2.79 -8.85
C GLU A 29 -5.12 -1.84 -7.82
N MET A 30 -4.91 -2.10 -6.53
CA MET A 30 -5.38 -1.22 -5.47
C MET A 30 -4.68 0.14 -5.51
N LEU A 31 -3.34 0.17 -5.74
CA LEU A 31 -2.60 1.43 -5.86
C LEU A 31 -3.10 2.25 -7.06
N ALA A 32 -3.35 1.60 -8.19
CA ALA A 32 -3.93 2.25 -9.38
C ALA A 32 -5.33 2.80 -9.10
N ALA A 33 -6.20 2.01 -8.47
CA ALA A 33 -7.57 2.41 -8.19
C ALA A 33 -7.67 3.52 -7.13
N THR A 34 -6.81 3.49 -6.10
CA THR A 34 -6.88 4.42 -4.97
C THR A 34 -6.15 5.73 -5.22
N TYR A 35 -4.95 5.64 -5.81
CA TYR A 35 -4.05 6.80 -5.98
C TYR A 35 -3.91 7.26 -7.43
N GLY A 36 -4.46 6.51 -8.39
CA GLY A 36 -4.31 6.79 -9.83
C GLY A 36 -2.92 6.49 -10.36
N ILE A 37 -2.11 5.70 -9.65
CA ILE A 37 -0.72 5.40 -9.99
C ILE A 37 -0.64 3.98 -10.56
N SER A 38 -0.24 3.88 -11.83
CA SER A 38 -0.03 2.61 -12.53
C SER A 38 1.44 2.46 -12.93
N GLY A 39 1.96 1.23 -12.92
CA GLY A 39 3.35 0.96 -13.30
C GLY A 39 3.63 -0.54 -13.36
N GLU A 40 4.76 -0.90 -13.95
CA GLU A 40 5.16 -2.30 -14.11
C GLU A 40 5.62 -2.96 -12.82
N ARG A 41 6.15 -2.17 -11.88
CA ARG A 41 6.69 -2.64 -10.60
C ARG A 41 5.98 -1.95 -9.44
N VAL A 42 5.56 -2.75 -8.47
CA VAL A 42 4.95 -2.23 -7.24
C VAL A 42 5.88 -1.29 -6.49
N SER A 43 7.18 -1.57 -6.47
CA SER A 43 8.18 -0.69 -5.85
C SER A 43 8.16 0.72 -6.46
N GLN A 44 8.07 0.83 -7.79
CA GLN A 44 7.96 2.13 -8.46
C GLN A 44 6.61 2.80 -8.13
N GLN A 45 5.51 2.04 -8.17
CA GLN A 45 4.20 2.58 -7.80
C GLN A 45 4.18 3.13 -6.37
N LEU A 46 4.84 2.45 -5.42
CA LEU A 46 4.94 2.92 -4.03
C LEU A 46 5.75 4.23 -3.93
N ALA A 47 6.82 4.37 -4.70
CA ALA A 47 7.59 5.61 -4.77
C ALA A 47 6.76 6.76 -5.37
N ASP A 48 6.02 6.49 -6.44
CA ASP A 48 5.17 7.49 -7.09
C ASP A 48 4.00 7.91 -6.18
N VAL A 49 3.40 6.96 -5.44
CA VAL A 49 2.38 7.24 -4.41
C VAL A 49 2.97 8.10 -3.29
N ALA A 50 4.18 7.79 -2.81
CA ALA A 50 4.85 8.60 -1.80
C ALA A 50 5.05 10.04 -2.28
N GLY A 51 5.55 10.23 -3.51
CA GLY A 51 5.71 11.56 -4.10
C GLY A 51 4.41 12.35 -4.18
N LYS A 52 3.32 11.69 -4.60
CA LYS A 52 1.99 12.30 -4.65
C LYS A 52 1.50 12.72 -3.26
N LEU A 53 1.54 11.82 -2.28
CA LEU A 53 1.09 12.10 -0.92
C LEU A 53 1.89 13.21 -0.26
N VAL A 54 3.19 13.28 -0.53
CA VAL A 54 4.05 14.35 0.00
C VAL A 54 3.70 15.70 -0.63
N ALA A 55 3.37 15.74 -1.92
CA ALA A 55 2.89 16.97 -2.55
C ALA A 55 1.55 17.42 -1.95
N ASP A 56 0.60 16.50 -1.84
CA ASP A 56 -0.72 16.76 -1.23
C ASP A 56 -0.58 17.19 0.25
N TYR A 57 0.38 16.60 0.99
CA TYR A 57 0.65 16.97 2.38
C TYR A 57 1.21 18.38 2.51
N TRP A 58 2.17 18.75 1.65
CA TRP A 58 2.71 20.09 1.61
C TRP A 58 1.63 21.14 1.32
N ASP A 59 0.81 20.90 0.31
CA ASP A 59 -0.25 21.83 -0.09
C ASP A 59 -1.25 22.10 1.06
N ASN A 60 -1.43 21.14 1.97
CA ASN A 60 -2.35 21.26 3.09
C ASN A 60 -1.70 21.72 4.40
N ASN A 61 -0.36 21.61 4.55
CA ASN A 61 0.33 21.82 5.83
C ASN A 61 1.55 22.75 5.74
N SER A 62 1.80 23.39 4.60
CA SER A 62 2.99 24.22 4.38
C SER A 62 3.18 25.30 5.44
N GLY A 63 2.09 25.97 5.86
CA GLY A 63 2.16 27.01 6.90
C GLY A 63 2.69 26.50 8.22
N ASP A 64 2.25 25.31 8.66
CA ASP A 64 2.72 24.69 9.89
C ASP A 64 4.19 24.24 9.78
N ILE A 65 4.57 23.71 8.62
CA ILE A 65 5.96 23.29 8.36
C ILE A 65 6.88 24.50 8.37
N LEU A 66 6.52 25.58 7.69
CA LEU A 66 7.29 26.83 7.66
C LEU A 66 7.48 27.43 9.06
N ALA A 67 6.46 27.34 9.92
CA ALA A 67 6.55 27.84 11.29
C ALA A 67 7.48 26.98 12.19
N ILE A 68 7.66 25.70 11.87
CA ILE A 68 8.42 24.75 12.71
C ILE A 68 9.90 24.69 12.31
N VAL A 69 10.26 25.08 11.08
CA VAL A 69 11.67 25.05 10.63
C VAL A 69 12.54 26.16 11.20
N ASP A 70 11.98 27.10 11.94
CA ASP A 70 12.73 28.13 12.63
C ASP A 70 13.77 27.52 13.57
N GLY A 71 15.00 28.08 13.54
CA GLY A 71 16.13 27.55 14.29
C GLY A 71 16.76 26.25 13.77
N SER A 72 16.20 25.65 12.72
CA SER A 72 16.83 24.52 12.00
C SER A 72 17.82 25.02 10.93
N LEU A 73 18.48 24.08 10.23
CA LEU A 73 19.32 24.46 9.09
C LEU A 73 18.52 25.00 7.91
N LEU A 74 17.19 24.95 7.97
CA LEU A 74 16.28 25.47 6.94
C LEU A 74 15.86 26.93 7.21
N MET A 75 16.22 27.52 8.34
CA MET A 75 15.76 28.85 8.76
C MET A 75 16.11 29.98 7.76
N ASP A 76 17.19 29.82 7.02
CA ASP A 76 17.66 30.80 6.04
C ASP A 76 17.16 30.53 4.60
N TYR A 77 16.37 29.44 4.43
CA TYR A 77 15.79 29.12 3.13
C TYR A 77 14.50 29.92 2.91
N ASP A 78 14.23 30.25 1.66
CA ASP A 78 12.91 30.74 1.26
C ASP A 78 11.88 29.60 1.25
N GLU A 79 10.61 29.95 1.12
CA GLU A 79 9.51 29.00 1.11
C GLU A 79 9.72 27.86 0.08
N ALA A 80 10.16 28.21 -1.15
CA ALA A 80 10.41 27.24 -2.21
C ALA A 80 11.57 26.30 -1.86
N GLY A 81 12.59 26.82 -1.18
CA GLY A 81 13.71 26.04 -0.67
C GLY A 81 13.28 25.06 0.43
N VAL A 82 12.48 25.52 1.40
CA VAL A 82 11.91 24.65 2.44
C VAL A 82 11.01 23.57 1.83
N GLU A 83 10.15 23.93 0.88
CA GLU A 83 9.29 23.00 0.15
C GLU A 83 10.11 21.88 -0.50
N MET A 84 11.16 22.24 -1.24
CA MET A 84 12.02 21.28 -1.93
C MET A 84 12.68 20.32 -0.92
N GLN A 85 13.21 20.86 0.20
CA GLN A 85 13.85 20.04 1.23
C GLN A 85 12.85 19.12 1.94
N PHE A 86 11.67 19.63 2.28
CA PHE A 86 10.61 18.83 2.88
C PHE A 86 10.15 17.70 1.95
N LYS A 87 9.82 18.04 0.69
CA LYS A 87 9.37 17.05 -0.29
C LYS A 87 10.42 15.97 -0.54
N SER A 88 11.70 16.34 -0.62
CA SER A 88 12.80 15.38 -0.75
C SER A 88 12.91 14.47 0.46
N ALA A 89 13.01 15.03 1.66
CA ALA A 89 13.16 14.27 2.90
C ALA A 89 11.96 13.34 3.16
N ALA A 90 10.74 13.85 2.98
CA ALA A 90 9.52 13.09 3.22
C ALA A 90 9.31 11.99 2.18
N ALA A 91 9.50 12.25 0.88
CA ALA A 91 9.29 11.27 -0.17
C ALA A 91 10.23 10.07 -0.03
N ILE A 92 11.50 10.30 0.24
CA ILE A 92 12.49 9.24 0.50
C ILE A 92 12.10 8.43 1.73
N SER A 93 11.75 9.10 2.83
CA SER A 93 11.40 8.45 4.09
C SER A 93 10.13 7.61 4.00
N VAL A 94 9.10 8.11 3.31
CA VAL A 94 7.85 7.36 3.05
C VAL A 94 8.13 6.17 2.15
N THR A 95 8.84 6.38 1.03
CA THR A 95 9.16 5.29 0.09
C THR A 95 9.96 4.20 0.78
N TYR A 96 11.02 4.55 1.51
CA TYR A 96 11.81 3.60 2.28
C TYR A 96 10.94 2.80 3.25
N THR A 97 10.09 3.49 4.01
CA THR A 97 9.17 2.85 4.97
C THR A 97 8.22 1.88 4.28
N LEU A 98 7.65 2.25 3.14
CA LEU A 98 6.72 1.40 2.38
C LEU A 98 7.42 0.17 1.82
N LEU A 99 8.61 0.32 1.24
CA LEU A 99 9.38 -0.80 0.70
C LEU A 99 9.76 -1.80 1.79
N GLU A 100 10.35 -1.32 2.90
CA GLU A 100 10.72 -2.16 4.06
C GLU A 100 9.52 -2.92 4.62
N ARG A 101 8.40 -2.24 4.79
CA ARG A 101 7.18 -2.83 5.37
C ARG A 101 6.52 -3.84 4.43
N CYS A 102 6.73 -3.72 3.14
CA CYS A 102 6.24 -4.65 2.12
C CYS A 102 7.22 -5.80 1.83
N GLY A 103 8.38 -5.85 2.49
CA GLY A 103 9.42 -6.84 2.24
C GLY A 103 10.06 -6.70 0.85
N LEU A 104 10.02 -5.50 0.30
CA LEU A 104 10.69 -5.12 -0.94
C LEU A 104 12.02 -4.48 -0.56
N GLU A 105 13.11 -4.99 -1.08
CA GLU A 105 14.45 -4.57 -0.67
C GLU A 105 14.75 -3.12 -1.10
N PRO A 106 14.95 -2.17 -0.14
CA PRO A 106 15.24 -0.78 -0.46
C PRO A 106 16.69 -0.54 -0.89
N ALA A 107 17.62 -1.45 -0.54
CA ALA A 107 19.06 -1.25 -0.73
C ALA A 107 19.50 -1.01 -2.20
N GLY A 108 18.69 -1.41 -3.16
CA GLY A 108 18.94 -1.13 -4.58
C GLY A 108 18.30 0.19 -5.08
N TRP A 109 17.57 0.91 -4.19
CA TRP A 109 16.82 2.11 -4.52
C TRP A 109 17.46 3.38 -3.98
N PHE A 110 18.16 3.28 -2.84
CA PHE A 110 18.67 4.43 -2.11
C PHE A 110 20.13 4.25 -1.74
N ASP A 111 20.88 5.33 -1.80
CA ASP A 111 22.19 5.46 -1.17
C ASP A 111 22.13 6.45 0.02
N LYS A 112 23.29 6.68 0.65
CA LYS A 112 23.35 7.56 1.83
C LYS A 112 23.09 9.02 1.48
N ASP A 113 23.38 9.42 0.27
CA ASP A 113 23.27 10.81 -0.16
C ASP A 113 21.83 11.20 -0.41
N ASP A 114 20.98 10.23 -0.74
CA ASP A 114 19.53 10.44 -0.88
C ASP A 114 18.86 10.94 0.41
N PHE A 115 19.40 10.56 1.58
CA PHE A 115 18.85 10.95 2.89
C PHE A 115 19.37 12.30 3.40
N GLN A 116 20.20 13.02 2.66
CA GLN A 116 20.82 14.28 3.14
C GLN A 116 19.81 15.35 3.51
N ALA A 117 18.70 15.46 2.79
CA ALA A 117 17.67 16.46 3.09
C ALA A 117 17.09 16.32 4.51
N ILE A 118 17.08 15.12 5.08
CA ILE A 118 16.59 14.87 6.45
C ILE A 118 17.40 15.63 7.50
N TYR A 119 18.73 15.75 7.31
CA TYR A 119 19.62 16.41 8.29
C TYR A 119 19.36 17.91 8.40
N ASN A 120 18.67 18.51 7.42
CA ASN A 120 18.33 19.93 7.46
C ASN A 120 17.22 20.22 8.49
N PHE A 121 16.42 19.20 8.87
CA PHE A 121 15.45 19.25 9.96
C PHE A 121 16.15 18.98 11.29
N SER A 122 16.97 19.96 11.76
CA SER A 122 17.96 19.74 12.81
C SER A 122 17.51 20.15 14.22
N THR A 123 16.26 20.59 14.39
CA THR A 123 15.66 20.86 15.70
C THR A 123 14.72 19.73 16.13
N PRO A 124 14.48 19.52 17.44
CA PRO A 124 13.52 18.51 17.90
C PRO A 124 12.13 18.67 17.28
N ASP A 125 11.65 19.90 17.13
CA ASP A 125 10.32 20.18 16.61
C ASP A 125 10.25 19.89 15.10
N SER A 126 11.25 20.28 14.33
CA SER A 126 11.30 20.00 12.90
C SER A 126 11.47 18.50 12.58
N VAL A 127 12.29 17.78 13.36
CA VAL A 127 12.42 16.31 13.27
C VAL A 127 11.09 15.63 13.59
N TYR A 128 10.44 16.08 14.67
CA TYR A 128 9.14 15.52 15.07
C TYR A 128 8.07 15.75 13.98
N ALA A 129 8.00 16.96 13.43
CA ALA A 129 7.03 17.31 12.38
C ALA A 129 7.25 16.47 11.11
N LEU A 130 8.50 16.34 10.66
CA LEU A 130 8.84 15.48 9.52
C LEU A 130 8.47 14.01 9.81
N GLY A 131 8.80 13.50 10.99
CA GLY A 131 8.49 12.13 11.41
C GLY A 131 6.98 11.86 11.50
N ALA A 132 6.20 12.83 12.00
CA ALA A 132 4.73 12.75 12.05
C ALA A 132 4.13 12.70 10.63
N ALA A 133 4.58 13.58 9.73
CA ALA A 133 4.16 13.59 8.34
C ALA A 133 4.44 12.26 7.63
N VAL A 134 5.67 11.74 7.76
CA VAL A 134 6.08 10.44 7.20
C VAL A 134 5.23 9.31 7.76
N SER A 135 4.98 9.32 9.08
CA SER A 135 4.16 8.31 9.75
C SER A 135 2.72 8.31 9.25
N ASP A 136 2.12 9.49 9.09
CA ASP A 136 0.72 9.60 8.67
C ASP A 136 0.53 9.15 7.22
N MET A 137 1.37 9.61 6.29
CA MET A 137 1.34 9.20 4.90
C MET A 137 1.62 7.70 4.73
N SER A 138 2.65 7.17 5.40
CA SER A 138 2.96 5.74 5.33
C SER A 138 1.84 4.88 5.89
N ARG A 139 1.23 5.30 7.01
CA ARG A 139 0.10 4.60 7.65
C ARG A 139 -1.11 4.49 6.72
N GLU A 140 -1.41 5.53 5.97
CA GLU A 140 -2.51 5.52 5.02
C GLU A 140 -2.32 4.42 3.96
N VAL A 141 -1.17 4.41 3.30
CA VAL A 141 -0.86 3.43 2.26
C VAL A 141 -0.82 2.01 2.82
N LEU A 142 -0.13 1.81 3.95
CA LEU A 142 0.02 0.50 4.58
C LEU A 142 -1.32 -0.10 5.02
N ARG A 143 -2.28 0.72 5.48
CA ARG A 143 -3.64 0.25 5.80
C ARG A 143 -4.40 -0.24 4.56
N ASN A 144 -4.23 0.43 3.43
CA ASN A 144 -4.85 0.02 2.18
C ASN A 144 -4.22 -1.29 1.66
N ILE A 145 -2.90 -1.41 1.73
CA ILE A 145 -2.19 -2.65 1.41
C ILE A 145 -2.65 -3.80 2.33
N GLU A 146 -2.67 -3.58 3.63
CA GLU A 146 -3.11 -4.58 4.62
C GLU A 146 -4.51 -5.11 4.32
N ARG A 147 -5.44 -4.19 4.04
CA ARG A 147 -6.82 -4.56 3.70
C ARG A 147 -6.87 -5.42 2.44
N THR A 148 -6.14 -5.04 1.41
CA THR A 148 -6.06 -5.76 0.14
C THR A 148 -5.46 -7.14 0.32
N VAL A 149 -4.33 -7.25 1.02
CA VAL A 149 -3.66 -8.53 1.32
C VAL A 149 -4.60 -9.45 2.10
N LYS A 150 -5.21 -8.98 3.18
CA LYS A 150 -6.15 -9.78 3.99
C LYS A 150 -7.35 -10.25 3.18
N THR A 151 -7.90 -9.40 2.33
CA THR A 151 -9.05 -9.76 1.47
C THR A 151 -8.65 -10.80 0.43
N THR A 152 -7.51 -10.64 -0.22
CA THR A 152 -6.98 -11.60 -1.20
C THR A 152 -6.73 -12.97 -0.58
N ILE A 153 -6.07 -13.00 0.59
CA ILE A 153 -5.82 -14.27 1.30
C ILE A 153 -7.13 -14.96 1.70
N ARG A 154 -8.10 -14.21 2.24
CA ARG A 154 -9.40 -14.78 2.62
C ARG A 154 -10.15 -15.37 1.42
N ARG A 155 -10.18 -14.66 0.28
CA ARG A 155 -10.81 -15.15 -0.94
C ARG A 155 -10.18 -16.47 -1.40
N ARG A 156 -8.86 -16.54 -1.48
CA ARG A 156 -8.14 -17.76 -1.87
C ARG A 156 -8.38 -18.93 -0.95
N ASN A 157 -8.38 -18.68 0.36
CA ASN A 157 -8.65 -19.72 1.32
C ASN A 157 -10.09 -20.27 1.17
N ALA A 158 -11.06 -19.41 0.87
CA ALA A 158 -12.43 -19.83 0.59
C ALA A 158 -12.52 -20.65 -0.71
N GLU A 159 -11.89 -20.18 -1.79
CA GLU A 159 -11.82 -20.90 -3.08
C GLU A 159 -11.17 -22.28 -2.92
N ARG A 160 -10.06 -22.33 -2.16
CA ARG A 160 -9.38 -23.60 -1.87
C ARG A 160 -10.25 -24.57 -1.07
N SER A 161 -10.91 -24.09 -0.02
CA SER A 161 -11.80 -24.91 0.80
C SER A 161 -12.97 -25.44 -0.01
N GLN A 162 -13.53 -24.63 -0.91
CA GLN A 162 -14.59 -25.07 -1.79
C GLN A 162 -14.11 -26.16 -2.75
N TYR A 163 -12.94 -25.97 -3.36
CA TYR A 163 -12.34 -26.97 -4.25
C TYR A 163 -12.07 -28.30 -3.53
N GLU A 164 -11.51 -28.24 -2.30
CA GLU A 164 -11.26 -29.44 -1.48
C GLU A 164 -12.58 -30.18 -1.15
N TYR A 165 -13.64 -29.43 -0.85
CA TYR A 165 -14.96 -29.98 -0.60
C TYR A 165 -15.54 -30.69 -1.83
N GLU A 166 -15.50 -30.03 -2.99
CA GLU A 166 -15.98 -30.60 -4.27
C GLU A 166 -15.20 -31.86 -4.66
N GLN A 167 -13.89 -31.88 -4.43
CA GLN A 167 -13.09 -33.09 -4.68
C GLN A 167 -13.50 -34.25 -3.77
N GLN A 168 -13.71 -33.98 -2.48
CA GLN A 168 -14.17 -35.01 -1.53
C GLN A 168 -15.54 -35.55 -1.90
N GLU A 169 -16.45 -34.72 -2.34
CA GLU A 169 -17.78 -35.12 -2.79
C GLU A 169 -17.70 -36.01 -4.04
N ARG A 170 -16.89 -35.64 -5.04
CA ARG A 170 -16.64 -36.47 -6.23
C ARG A 170 -16.08 -37.84 -5.86
N ASP A 171 -15.06 -37.88 -5.00
CA ASP A 171 -14.46 -39.14 -4.55
C ASP A 171 -15.47 -40.03 -3.83
N LEU A 172 -16.38 -39.45 -3.05
CA LEU A 172 -17.44 -40.21 -2.37
C LEU A 172 -18.49 -40.74 -3.35
N LEU A 173 -18.86 -39.97 -4.38
CA LEU A 173 -19.80 -40.41 -5.43
C LEU A 173 -19.20 -41.56 -6.26
N ASP A 174 -17.94 -41.42 -6.66
CA ASP A 174 -17.21 -42.43 -7.42
C ASP A 174 -17.12 -43.76 -6.65
N ARG A 175 -16.79 -43.71 -5.36
CA ARG A 175 -16.77 -44.90 -4.47
C ARG A 175 -18.14 -45.58 -4.34
N ARG A 176 -19.23 -44.83 -4.51
CA ARG A 176 -20.60 -45.33 -4.46
C ARG A 176 -21.14 -45.77 -5.78
N GLY A 177 -20.38 -45.55 -6.90
CA GLY A 177 -20.82 -45.85 -8.26
C GLY A 177 -21.95 -44.93 -8.70
N LEU A 178 -22.09 -43.75 -8.13
CA LEU A 178 -23.08 -42.73 -8.49
C LEU A 178 -22.49 -41.76 -9.51
N PRO A 179 -23.27 -41.31 -10.53
CA PRO A 179 -22.80 -40.35 -11.52
C PRO A 179 -22.48 -39.00 -10.81
N ALA A 180 -21.44 -38.32 -11.27
CA ALA A 180 -21.12 -36.97 -10.82
C ALA A 180 -22.30 -36.02 -11.06
N PRO A 181 -22.56 -35.04 -10.19
CA PRO A 181 -23.56 -34.01 -10.44
C PRO A 181 -23.20 -33.24 -11.73
N GLU A 182 -24.23 -33.04 -12.58
CA GLU A 182 -24.05 -32.22 -13.78
C GLU A 182 -23.62 -30.81 -13.36
N PRO A 183 -22.66 -30.18 -14.06
CA PRO A 183 -22.29 -28.81 -13.78
C PRO A 183 -23.51 -27.91 -13.95
N ASP A 184 -23.68 -26.98 -13.01
CA ASP A 184 -24.72 -25.93 -13.10
C ASP A 184 -24.64 -25.27 -14.48
N PRO A 185 -25.78 -25.07 -15.18
CA PRO A 185 -25.77 -24.39 -16.45
C PRO A 185 -25.14 -23.00 -16.31
N GLU A 186 -24.16 -22.73 -17.18
CA GLU A 186 -23.56 -21.39 -17.23
C GLU A 186 -24.66 -20.32 -17.31
N PRO A 187 -24.56 -19.24 -16.49
CA PRO A 187 -25.52 -18.16 -16.57
C PRO A 187 -25.54 -17.62 -18.00
N ALA A 188 -26.74 -17.63 -18.61
CA ALA A 188 -26.95 -17.13 -19.98
C ALA A 188 -26.35 -15.70 -20.08
N PRO A 189 -25.61 -15.37 -21.15
CA PRO A 189 -25.09 -14.05 -21.36
C PRO A 189 -26.25 -13.04 -21.31
N GLU A 190 -26.18 -12.09 -20.34
CA GLU A 190 -27.13 -10.98 -20.28
C GLU A 190 -27.16 -10.29 -21.64
N ALA A 191 -28.33 -10.31 -22.26
CA ALA A 191 -28.59 -9.68 -23.57
C ALA A 191 -28.20 -8.20 -23.44
N ALA A 192 -27.12 -7.81 -24.10
CA ALA A 192 -26.69 -6.44 -24.24
C ALA A 192 -27.89 -5.58 -24.67
N GLY A 193 -28.31 -4.68 -23.75
CA GLY A 193 -29.45 -3.83 -23.96
C GLY A 193 -29.37 -3.08 -25.30
N GLN A 194 -30.38 -3.29 -26.13
CA GLN A 194 -30.59 -2.51 -27.34
C GLN A 194 -30.71 -1.02 -26.96
N VAL A 195 -29.67 -0.24 -27.27
CA VAL A 195 -29.76 1.21 -27.29
C VAL A 195 -30.75 1.60 -28.37
N ARG A 196 -31.96 1.98 -27.98
CA ARG A 196 -32.93 2.64 -28.87
C ARG A 196 -32.31 3.99 -29.28
N GLN A 197 -31.90 4.05 -30.54
CA GLN A 197 -31.64 5.32 -31.23
C GLN A 197 -32.96 6.10 -31.32
N ALA A 198 -33.05 7.23 -30.61
CA ALA A 198 -34.07 8.21 -30.84
C ALA A 198 -33.77 8.94 -32.15
N ALA A 199 -34.74 8.90 -33.09
CA ALA A 199 -34.68 9.68 -34.32
C ALA A 199 -34.85 11.17 -34.00
N PRO A 200 -34.18 12.08 -34.75
CA PRO A 200 -34.40 13.52 -34.61
C PRO A 200 -35.68 13.91 -35.35
N ASP A 201 -36.61 14.54 -34.62
CA ASP A 201 -37.73 15.24 -35.22
C ASP A 201 -37.27 16.56 -35.85
N LEU A 202 -37.88 16.83 -37.03
CA LEU A 202 -37.74 17.98 -37.91
C LEU A 202 -38.12 19.32 -37.25
#